data_15de06d05b1b44ea5734844723c77102
#
_entry.id   15de06d05b1b44ea5734844723c77102
#
_cell.length_a   1.000
_cell.length_b   1.000
_cell.length_c   1.000
_cell.angle_alpha   90.00
_cell.angle_beta   90.00
_cell.angle_gamma   90.00
#
_symmetry.space_group_name_H-M   'P 1'
#
loop_
_entity.id
_entity.type
_entity.pdbx_description
1 polymer ?
#
loop_
_entity_poly.entity_id
_entity_poly.type
_entity_poly.pdbx_seq_one_letter_code
_entity_poly.pdbx_strand_id
1 'polypeptide(L)'
;MKKQLITFVALVALPVLTFAQTADEIIEKNIAATGGADKIAAVKTFQFDQSISIMGMDMTGKSTVVVDKSIRNDVTVMGQQMTTVVDGDKGWTINPMQGGTSPQPLPDDQLKTQKGNMHLFGTDLFVAKDKKYPIEFVGKEKLGDKDVFNLKVTRPEGVANYFIDATTYQIAGMNAKVTLQGQTSDIKIKYGNYKPMEGLNLPTSLDLENPSMPGPLTITVSNVVFNPKVDPAIFAMPK
;
A
#
# COMPACT_ATOMS: atom_id res chain seq x y z
N MET A 1 24.16 -24.69 -73.15
CA MET A 1 23.64 -25.27 -71.88
C MET A 1 24.12 -24.39 -70.72
N LYS A 2 23.27 -23.45 -70.22
CA LYS A 2 23.57 -22.54 -69.09
C LYS A 2 23.10 -23.23 -67.82
N LYS A 3 24.03 -23.55 -66.92
CA LYS A 3 23.75 -24.05 -65.54
C LYS A 3 23.42 -22.88 -64.67
N GLN A 4 22.18 -22.78 -64.20
CA GLN A 4 21.77 -21.85 -63.16
C GLN A 4 22.12 -22.42 -61.77
N LEU A 5 22.94 -21.70 -61.04
CA LEU A 5 23.33 -22.00 -59.67
C LEU A 5 22.28 -21.34 -58.76
N ILE A 6 21.40 -22.13 -58.13
CA ILE A 6 20.45 -21.64 -57.15
C ILE A 6 21.17 -21.62 -55.80
N THR A 7 21.48 -20.41 -55.30
CA THR A 7 22.04 -20.21 -53.97
C THR A 7 20.90 -20.24 -52.96
N PHE A 8 20.83 -21.25 -52.13
CA PHE A 8 19.85 -21.38 -51.03
C PHE A 8 20.38 -20.59 -49.82
N VAL A 9 19.78 -19.40 -49.57
CA VAL A 9 20.05 -18.61 -48.37
C VAL A 9 19.23 -19.20 -47.23
N ALA A 10 19.86 -19.96 -46.34
CA ALA A 10 19.25 -20.45 -45.10
C ALA A 10 19.12 -19.28 -44.12
N LEU A 11 17.91 -18.78 -43.94
CA LEU A 11 17.56 -17.77 -42.92
C LEU A 11 17.59 -18.44 -41.54
N VAL A 12 18.70 -18.28 -40.79
CA VAL A 12 18.80 -18.74 -39.38
C VAL A 12 17.98 -17.82 -38.51
N ALA A 13 16.75 -18.21 -38.18
CA ALA A 13 15.93 -17.57 -37.16
C ALA A 13 16.54 -17.85 -35.78
N LEU A 14 17.31 -16.90 -35.24
CA LEU A 14 17.73 -16.91 -33.84
C LEU A 14 16.53 -16.78 -32.95
N PRO A 15 16.27 -17.69 -31.99
CA PRO A 15 15.23 -17.49 -30.99
C PRO A 15 15.62 -16.28 -30.15
N VAL A 16 14.82 -15.22 -30.20
CA VAL A 16 14.90 -14.12 -29.25
C VAL A 16 14.41 -14.68 -27.92
N LEU A 17 15.33 -15.07 -27.04
CA LEU A 17 15.03 -15.38 -25.65
C LEU A 17 14.56 -14.08 -24.99
N THR A 18 13.27 -13.81 -25.06
CA THR A 18 12.65 -12.81 -24.20
C THR A 18 12.71 -13.35 -22.77
N PHE A 19 13.68 -12.87 -21.99
CA PHE A 19 13.68 -13.11 -20.56
C PHE A 19 12.36 -12.54 -20.03
N ALA A 20 11.41 -13.41 -19.71
CA ALA A 20 10.21 -13.01 -18.99
C ALA A 20 10.65 -12.51 -17.61
N GLN A 21 10.33 -11.25 -17.31
CA GLN A 21 10.61 -10.67 -16.01
C GLN A 21 9.92 -11.49 -14.92
N THR A 22 10.65 -11.88 -13.88
CA THR A 22 10.09 -12.64 -12.76
C THR A 22 9.46 -11.72 -11.72
N ALA A 23 8.59 -12.26 -10.86
CA ALA A 23 8.05 -11.50 -9.72
C ALA A 23 9.17 -10.94 -8.85
N ASP A 24 10.20 -11.76 -8.57
CA ASP A 24 11.33 -11.36 -7.72
C ASP A 24 12.13 -10.19 -8.32
N GLU A 25 12.40 -10.18 -9.62
CA GLU A 25 13.09 -9.06 -10.28
C GLU A 25 12.27 -7.76 -10.20
N ILE A 26 10.95 -7.83 -10.35
CA ILE A 26 10.08 -6.67 -10.26
C ILE A 26 10.08 -6.13 -8.83
N ILE A 27 10.00 -7.03 -7.83
CA ILE A 27 10.02 -6.66 -6.41
C ILE A 27 11.36 -6.01 -6.03
N GLU A 28 12.50 -6.59 -6.44
CA GLU A 28 13.81 -6.00 -6.17
C GLU A 28 13.95 -4.60 -6.75
N LYS A 29 13.48 -4.39 -7.97
CA LYS A 29 13.49 -3.07 -8.60
C LYS A 29 12.54 -2.09 -7.91
N ASN A 30 11.38 -2.56 -7.43
CA ASN A 30 10.47 -1.74 -6.62
C ASN A 30 11.11 -1.33 -5.30
N ILE A 31 11.74 -2.27 -4.58
CA ILE A 31 12.45 -1.99 -3.34
C ILE A 31 13.58 -0.97 -3.57
N ALA A 32 14.35 -1.14 -4.64
CA ALA A 32 15.40 -0.20 -5.03
C ALA A 32 14.83 1.19 -5.37
N ALA A 33 13.73 1.26 -6.13
CA ALA A 33 13.04 2.51 -6.48
C ALA A 33 12.45 3.24 -5.25
N THR A 34 12.11 2.47 -4.19
CA THR A 34 11.63 3.01 -2.91
C THR A 34 12.77 3.55 -2.04
N GLY A 35 14.03 3.17 -2.29
CA GLY A 35 15.21 3.64 -1.56
C GLY A 35 16.11 2.53 -1.00
N GLY A 36 15.71 1.27 -1.20
CA GLY A 36 16.46 0.09 -0.81
C GLY A 36 16.00 -0.55 0.51
N ALA A 37 16.21 -1.86 0.60
CA ALA A 37 15.76 -2.68 1.72
C ALA A 37 16.25 -2.19 3.08
N ASP A 38 17.54 -1.81 3.18
CA ASP A 38 18.14 -1.37 4.45
C ASP A 38 17.48 -0.11 4.99
N LYS A 39 17.18 0.88 4.14
CA LYS A 39 16.52 2.12 4.57
C LYS A 39 15.08 1.87 4.96
N ILE A 40 14.35 1.04 4.23
CA ILE A 40 12.97 0.66 4.59
C ILE A 40 12.99 -0.05 5.95
N ALA A 41 13.86 -1.02 6.14
CA ALA A 41 13.99 -1.79 7.38
C ALA A 41 14.49 -0.96 8.57
N ALA A 42 15.19 0.15 8.32
CA ALA A 42 15.65 1.07 9.37
C ALA A 42 14.52 1.91 9.97
N VAL A 43 13.38 2.04 9.30
CA VAL A 43 12.19 2.74 9.85
C VAL A 43 11.48 1.83 10.84
N LYS A 44 11.59 2.14 12.14
CA LYS A 44 10.94 1.39 13.22
C LYS A 44 9.68 2.07 13.73
N THR A 45 9.66 3.40 13.66
CA THR A 45 8.49 4.22 13.99
C THR A 45 8.35 5.31 12.94
N PHE A 46 7.13 5.76 12.69
CA PHE A 46 6.90 6.94 11.88
C PHE A 46 5.63 7.66 12.28
N GLN A 47 5.61 8.94 12.04
CA GLN A 47 4.44 9.81 12.21
C GLN A 47 4.21 10.58 10.92
N PHE A 48 2.97 10.88 10.64
CA PHE A 48 2.59 11.73 9.52
C PHE A 48 1.26 12.42 9.77
N ASP A 49 1.07 13.56 9.14
CA ASP A 49 -0.21 14.22 9.05
C ASP A 49 -0.91 13.76 7.76
N GLN A 50 -2.24 13.66 7.82
CA GLN A 50 -3.05 13.30 6.68
C GLN A 50 -4.20 14.29 6.49
N SER A 51 -4.48 14.60 5.22
CA SER A 51 -5.72 15.26 4.81
C SER A 51 -6.52 14.25 4.00
N ILE A 52 -7.78 14.07 4.39
CA ILE A 52 -8.68 13.11 3.77
C ILE A 52 -9.83 13.90 3.18
N SER A 53 -10.06 13.80 1.88
CA SER A 53 -11.17 14.45 1.19
C SER A 53 -12.11 13.42 0.59
N ILE A 54 -13.40 13.55 0.89
CA ILE A 54 -14.48 12.74 0.33
C ILE A 54 -15.68 13.63 0.03
N MET A 55 -16.10 13.67 -1.24
CA MET A 55 -17.27 14.48 -1.69
C MET A 55 -17.21 15.95 -1.24
N GLY A 56 -16.03 16.56 -1.19
CA GLY A 56 -15.84 17.96 -0.77
C GLY A 56 -15.85 18.17 0.75
N MET A 57 -15.95 17.12 1.54
CA MET A 57 -15.69 17.18 2.99
C MET A 57 -14.21 16.87 3.25
N ASP A 58 -13.55 17.81 3.90
CA ASP A 58 -12.16 17.67 4.29
C ASP A 58 -12.04 17.29 5.76
N MET A 59 -11.25 16.28 6.02
CA MET A 59 -10.89 15.80 7.34
C MET A 59 -9.38 15.86 7.48
N THR A 60 -8.89 16.16 8.66
CA THR A 60 -7.45 16.15 8.95
C THR A 60 -7.15 15.17 10.04
N GLY A 61 -5.97 14.61 10.02
CA GLY A 61 -5.58 13.65 11.03
C GLY A 61 -4.09 13.52 11.19
N LYS A 62 -3.71 12.81 12.24
CA LYS A 62 -2.34 12.43 12.53
C LYS A 62 -2.28 10.94 12.80
N SER A 63 -1.29 10.30 12.20
CA SER A 63 -1.02 8.88 12.44
C SER A 63 0.34 8.70 13.10
N THR A 64 0.40 7.80 14.07
CA THR A 64 1.63 7.35 14.73
C THR A 64 1.70 5.84 14.64
N VAL A 65 2.79 5.33 14.07
CA VAL A 65 2.98 3.89 13.84
C VAL A 65 4.29 3.43 14.47
N VAL A 66 4.21 2.33 15.18
CA VAL A 66 5.34 1.46 15.54
C VAL A 66 5.24 0.24 14.62
N VAL A 67 6.20 0.09 13.72
CA VAL A 67 6.15 -0.93 12.65
C VAL A 67 5.90 -2.31 13.23
N ASP A 68 4.95 -3.05 12.64
CA ASP A 68 4.52 -4.39 13.03
C ASP A 68 4.00 -4.53 14.48
N LYS A 69 3.79 -3.42 15.20
CA LYS A 69 3.39 -3.49 16.60
C LYS A 69 2.16 -2.66 16.93
N SER A 70 2.17 -1.36 16.62
CA SER A 70 1.12 -0.46 17.10
C SER A 70 0.81 0.63 16.07
N ILE A 71 -0.45 1.03 15.99
CA ILE A 71 -0.88 2.17 15.19
C ILE A 71 -1.91 2.98 15.98
N ARG A 72 -1.79 4.30 15.92
CA ARG A 72 -2.78 5.26 16.40
C ARG A 72 -3.12 6.23 15.29
N ASN A 73 -4.40 6.34 14.99
CA ASN A 73 -4.95 7.28 14.03
C ASN A 73 -5.90 8.22 14.77
N ASP A 74 -5.58 9.51 14.79
CA ASP A 74 -6.44 10.57 15.29
C ASP A 74 -6.93 11.38 14.07
N VAL A 75 -8.23 11.36 13.78
CA VAL A 75 -8.82 12.03 12.62
C VAL A 75 -9.92 12.97 13.12
N THR A 76 -9.87 14.23 12.70
CA THR A 76 -10.88 15.24 13.01
C THR A 76 -11.88 15.32 11.86
N VAL A 77 -13.15 15.08 12.18
CA VAL A 77 -14.29 15.14 11.28
C VAL A 77 -15.30 16.14 11.86
N MET A 78 -15.63 17.19 11.12
CA MET A 78 -16.60 18.22 11.57
C MET A 78 -16.31 18.76 12.99
N GLY A 79 -15.02 18.94 13.31
CA GLY A 79 -14.58 19.42 14.63
C GLY A 79 -14.57 18.37 15.76
N GLN A 80 -14.97 17.13 15.48
CA GLN A 80 -14.94 16.03 16.44
C GLN A 80 -13.79 15.09 16.13
N GLN A 81 -13.01 14.74 17.15
CA GLN A 81 -11.88 13.81 16.99
C GLN A 81 -12.35 12.37 17.12
N MET A 82 -12.07 11.59 16.07
CA MET A 82 -12.15 10.14 16.10
C MET A 82 -10.76 9.58 16.36
N THR A 83 -10.65 8.62 17.27
CA THR A 83 -9.38 7.95 17.57
C THR A 83 -9.54 6.45 17.33
N THR A 84 -8.61 5.87 16.58
CA THR A 84 -8.51 4.42 16.39
C THR A 84 -7.12 3.98 16.74
N VAL A 85 -7.01 2.98 17.62
CA VAL A 85 -5.73 2.45 18.09
C VAL A 85 -5.71 0.94 17.98
N VAL A 86 -4.59 0.41 17.55
CA VAL A 86 -4.25 -1.01 17.69
C VAL A 86 -2.88 -1.13 18.34
N ASP A 87 -2.75 -2.03 19.31
CA ASP A 87 -1.50 -2.38 19.99
C ASP A 87 -1.42 -3.89 20.15
N GLY A 88 -0.55 -4.52 19.41
CA GLY A 88 -0.46 -5.97 19.30
C GLY A 88 -1.76 -6.61 18.82
N ASP A 89 -2.38 -7.42 19.66
CA ASP A 89 -3.62 -8.16 19.36
C ASP A 89 -4.88 -7.47 19.87
N LYS A 90 -4.78 -6.25 20.35
CA LYS A 90 -5.89 -5.47 20.87
C LYS A 90 -6.05 -4.17 20.13
N GLY A 91 -7.28 -3.69 20.03
CA GLY A 91 -7.58 -2.40 19.47
C GLY A 91 -8.80 -1.76 20.12
N TRP A 92 -8.86 -0.45 20.05
CA TRP A 92 -9.99 0.33 20.55
C TRP A 92 -10.22 1.56 19.67
N THR A 93 -11.43 2.09 19.74
CA THR A 93 -11.82 3.31 19.04
C THR A 93 -12.69 4.19 19.89
N ILE A 94 -12.59 5.50 19.68
CA ILE A 94 -13.57 6.49 20.12
C ILE A 94 -14.15 7.10 18.84
N ASN A 95 -15.46 6.98 18.65
CA ASN A 95 -16.14 7.50 17.46
C ASN A 95 -17.37 8.34 17.87
N PRO A 96 -17.20 9.66 18.08
CA PRO A 96 -18.30 10.55 18.46
C PRO A 96 -19.41 10.63 17.41
N MET A 97 -19.11 10.40 16.12
CA MET A 97 -20.09 10.41 15.03
C MET A 97 -21.12 9.28 15.14
N GLN A 98 -20.77 8.21 15.86
CA GLN A 98 -21.67 7.09 16.18
C GLN A 98 -22.21 7.17 17.61
N GLY A 99 -22.10 8.34 18.26
CA GLY A 99 -22.57 8.55 19.64
C GLY A 99 -21.64 7.99 20.72
N GLY A 100 -20.44 7.49 20.33
CA GLY A 100 -19.46 6.92 21.26
C GLY A 100 -18.45 7.96 21.74
N THR A 101 -18.61 8.44 22.98
CA THR A 101 -17.64 9.34 23.65
C THR A 101 -16.63 8.57 24.53
N SER A 102 -16.87 7.28 24.73
CA SER A 102 -16.00 6.39 25.52
C SER A 102 -15.29 5.38 24.60
N PRO A 103 -14.09 4.92 24.98
CA PRO A 103 -13.38 3.91 24.23
C PRO A 103 -14.17 2.61 24.10
N GLN A 104 -14.24 2.06 22.91
CA GLN A 104 -14.88 0.77 22.61
C GLN A 104 -13.86 -0.17 21.97
N PRO A 105 -13.88 -1.48 22.27
CA PRO A 105 -13.03 -2.44 21.57
C PRO A 105 -13.28 -2.42 20.06
N LEU A 106 -12.22 -2.56 19.26
CA LEU A 106 -12.34 -2.74 17.81
C LEU A 106 -12.91 -4.13 17.50
N PRO A 107 -13.86 -4.24 16.57
CA PRO A 107 -14.25 -5.51 15.98
C PRO A 107 -13.07 -6.21 15.31
N ASP A 108 -13.09 -7.56 15.30
CA ASP A 108 -11.97 -8.40 14.80
C ASP A 108 -11.61 -8.10 13.34
N ASP A 109 -12.59 -7.84 12.49
CA ASP A 109 -12.39 -7.50 11.08
C ASP A 109 -11.68 -6.15 10.91
N GLN A 110 -12.06 -5.15 11.70
CA GLN A 110 -11.39 -3.85 11.74
C GLN A 110 -9.98 -3.97 12.33
N LEU A 111 -9.82 -4.73 13.40
CA LEU A 111 -8.51 -5.02 14.00
C LEU A 111 -7.56 -5.64 12.96
N LYS A 112 -8.02 -6.64 12.23
CA LYS A 112 -7.27 -7.31 11.17
C LYS A 112 -6.86 -6.34 10.06
N THR A 113 -7.78 -5.48 9.62
CA THR A 113 -7.51 -4.45 8.60
C THR A 113 -6.46 -3.45 9.08
N GLN A 114 -6.57 -2.96 10.32
CA GLN A 114 -5.58 -2.02 10.88
C GLN A 114 -4.20 -2.65 11.04
N LYS A 115 -4.10 -3.93 11.39
CA LYS A 115 -2.83 -4.66 11.43
C LYS A 115 -2.12 -4.68 10.07
N GLY A 116 -2.86 -4.82 8.98
CA GLY A 116 -2.33 -4.74 7.63
C GLY A 116 -1.69 -3.39 7.28
N ASN A 117 -2.00 -2.34 8.02
CA ASN A 117 -1.50 -0.98 7.80
C ASN A 117 -0.35 -0.57 8.75
N MET A 118 0.18 -1.49 9.57
CA MET A 118 1.27 -1.20 10.52
C MET A 118 2.66 -1.23 9.89
N HIS A 119 2.78 -0.88 8.63
CA HIS A 119 4.04 -0.74 7.92
C HIS A 119 4.10 0.59 7.16
N LEU A 120 5.27 0.97 6.73
CA LEU A 120 5.45 2.22 5.99
C LEU A 120 4.68 2.15 4.66
N PHE A 121 3.86 3.16 4.40
CA PHE A 121 3.04 3.21 3.19
C PHE A 121 3.91 3.18 1.92
N GLY A 122 3.43 2.50 0.88
CA GLY A 122 4.17 2.31 -0.37
C GLY A 122 5.31 1.27 -0.31
N THR A 123 5.49 0.56 0.82
CA THR A 123 6.50 -0.49 0.98
C THR A 123 5.90 -1.91 1.00
N ASP A 124 4.69 -2.05 0.52
CA ASP A 124 3.90 -3.29 0.57
C ASP A 124 4.61 -4.51 0.01
N LEU A 125 5.36 -4.35 -1.09
CA LEU A 125 6.11 -5.45 -1.70
C LEU A 125 7.35 -5.84 -0.89
N PHE A 126 8.01 -4.88 -0.24
CA PHE A 126 9.07 -5.16 0.71
C PHE A 126 8.54 -6.00 1.87
N VAL A 127 7.41 -5.61 2.46
CA VAL A 127 6.76 -6.35 3.55
C VAL A 127 6.35 -7.75 3.11
N ALA A 128 5.77 -7.87 1.90
CA ALA A 128 5.37 -9.15 1.37
C ALA A 128 6.56 -10.11 1.18
N LYS A 129 7.70 -9.60 0.70
CA LYS A 129 8.94 -10.35 0.55
C LYS A 129 9.54 -10.74 1.91
N ASP A 130 9.65 -9.77 2.84
CA ASP A 130 10.23 -9.99 4.18
C ASP A 130 9.44 -11.06 4.96
N LYS A 131 8.10 -10.99 4.91
CA LYS A 131 7.20 -11.95 5.56
C LYS A 131 6.98 -13.23 4.75
N LYS A 132 7.64 -13.37 3.59
CA LYS A 132 7.55 -14.54 2.70
C LYS A 132 6.11 -14.87 2.29
N TYR A 133 5.30 -13.86 2.04
CA TYR A 133 3.97 -14.06 1.50
C TYR A 133 4.05 -14.58 0.05
N PRO A 134 3.13 -15.47 -0.37
CA PRO A 134 3.09 -15.93 -1.75
C PRO A 134 2.85 -14.76 -2.70
N ILE A 135 3.73 -14.61 -3.71
CA ILE A 135 3.65 -13.59 -4.74
C ILE A 135 3.70 -14.27 -6.11
N GLU A 136 2.74 -13.93 -6.96
CA GLU A 136 2.61 -14.44 -8.32
C GLU A 136 2.69 -13.29 -9.33
N PHE A 137 3.50 -13.42 -10.37
CA PHE A 137 3.47 -12.52 -11.51
C PHE A 137 2.32 -12.91 -12.44
N VAL A 138 1.28 -12.08 -12.48
CA VAL A 138 0.08 -12.32 -13.28
C VAL A 138 0.31 -11.94 -14.75
N GLY A 139 1.05 -10.86 -15.01
CA GLY A 139 1.33 -10.39 -16.36
C GLY A 139 1.61 -8.89 -16.45
N LYS A 140 1.68 -8.42 -17.70
CA LYS A 140 1.73 -6.99 -18.03
C LYS A 140 0.36 -6.54 -18.48
N GLU A 141 -0.05 -5.34 -18.05
CA GLU A 141 -1.32 -4.74 -18.45
C GLU A 141 -1.25 -3.21 -18.47
N LYS A 142 -2.36 -2.56 -18.76
CA LYS A 142 -2.50 -1.09 -18.71
C LYS A 142 -3.27 -0.67 -17.47
N LEU A 143 -2.76 0.33 -16.76
CA LEU A 143 -3.47 1.07 -15.73
C LEU A 143 -3.59 2.54 -16.16
N GLY A 144 -4.72 2.91 -16.77
CA GLY A 144 -4.82 4.14 -17.55
C GLY A 144 -3.82 4.15 -18.71
N ASP A 145 -3.00 5.19 -18.79
CA ASP A 145 -1.99 5.32 -19.85
C ASP A 145 -0.65 4.61 -19.53
N LYS A 146 -0.51 4.05 -18.34
CA LYS A 146 0.73 3.42 -17.88
C LYS A 146 0.77 1.92 -18.20
N ASP A 147 1.93 1.45 -18.67
CA ASP A 147 2.24 0.02 -18.67
C ASP A 147 2.63 -0.40 -17.26
N VAL A 148 2.02 -1.48 -16.76
CA VAL A 148 2.25 -1.95 -15.40
C VAL A 148 2.49 -3.48 -15.38
N PHE A 149 3.24 -3.92 -14.38
CA PHE A 149 3.34 -5.32 -14.00
C PHE A 149 2.29 -5.60 -12.91
N ASN A 150 1.48 -6.63 -13.09
CA ASN A 150 0.51 -7.07 -12.09
C ASN A 150 1.12 -8.18 -11.24
N LEU A 151 1.27 -7.91 -9.94
CA LEU A 151 1.73 -8.87 -8.93
C LEU A 151 0.58 -9.18 -7.98
N LYS A 152 0.19 -10.45 -7.91
CA LYS A 152 -0.81 -10.94 -6.95
C LYS A 152 -0.11 -11.39 -5.67
N VAL A 153 -0.48 -10.79 -4.55
CA VAL A 153 0.07 -11.06 -3.22
C VAL A 153 -1.01 -11.68 -2.34
N THR A 154 -0.73 -12.83 -1.72
CA THR A 154 -1.62 -13.47 -0.76
C THR A 154 -1.14 -13.18 0.65
N ARG A 155 -1.94 -12.43 1.41
CA ARG A 155 -1.67 -12.01 2.79
C ARG A 155 -2.66 -12.64 3.77
N PRO A 156 -2.39 -12.62 5.08
CA PRO A 156 -3.37 -13.04 6.10
C PRO A 156 -4.70 -12.28 6.01
N GLU A 157 -4.65 -10.99 5.62
CA GLU A 157 -5.83 -10.12 5.48
C GLU A 157 -6.66 -10.45 4.24
N GLY A 158 -6.06 -11.02 3.21
CA GLY A 158 -6.69 -11.34 1.93
C GLY A 158 -5.72 -11.26 0.74
N VAL A 159 -6.26 -11.32 -0.45
CA VAL A 159 -5.50 -11.26 -1.70
C VAL A 159 -5.57 -9.85 -2.27
N ALA A 160 -4.42 -9.31 -2.68
CA ALA A 160 -4.31 -8.03 -3.37
C ALA A 160 -3.50 -8.17 -4.66
N ASN A 161 -3.90 -7.42 -5.70
CA ASN A 161 -3.13 -7.24 -6.92
C ASN A 161 -2.45 -5.87 -6.86
N TYR A 162 -1.12 -5.85 -6.98
CA TYR A 162 -0.31 -4.64 -7.04
C TYR A 162 0.08 -4.37 -8.48
N PHE A 163 -0.12 -3.14 -8.92
CA PHE A 163 0.23 -2.66 -10.25
C PHE A 163 1.49 -1.81 -10.15
N ILE A 164 2.59 -2.32 -10.70
CA ILE A 164 3.91 -1.70 -10.63
C ILE A 164 4.20 -1.03 -11.96
N ASP A 165 4.42 0.27 -11.96
CA ASP A 165 4.78 1.05 -13.14
C ASP A 165 6.02 0.44 -13.82
N ALA A 166 5.91 0.06 -15.08
CA ALA A 166 6.95 -0.67 -15.80
C ALA A 166 8.20 0.18 -16.09
N THR A 167 8.11 1.50 -15.93
CA THR A 167 9.21 2.45 -16.14
C THR A 167 9.91 2.82 -14.84
N THR A 168 9.13 3.19 -13.83
CA THR A 168 9.67 3.71 -12.55
C THR A 168 9.80 2.64 -11.47
N TYR A 169 9.17 1.49 -11.64
CA TYR A 169 9.02 0.41 -10.65
C TYR A 169 8.34 0.84 -9.34
N GLN A 170 7.69 1.98 -9.31
CA GLN A 170 6.85 2.42 -8.19
C GLN A 170 5.49 1.71 -8.22
N ILE A 171 4.85 1.54 -7.08
CA ILE A 171 3.48 1.04 -7.01
C ILE A 171 2.57 2.11 -7.61
N ALA A 172 1.93 1.83 -8.74
CA ALA A 172 0.97 2.74 -9.38
C ALA A 172 -0.45 2.55 -8.82
N GLY A 173 -0.77 1.35 -8.36
CA GLY A 173 -2.07 1.05 -7.80
C GLY A 173 -2.14 -0.31 -7.11
N MET A 174 -3.26 -0.56 -6.46
CA MET A 174 -3.61 -1.83 -5.83
C MET A 174 -5.11 -2.07 -5.94
N ASN A 175 -5.49 -3.32 -6.18
CA ASN A 175 -6.87 -3.78 -6.05
C ASN A 175 -6.92 -4.91 -5.01
N ALA A 176 -7.88 -4.84 -4.08
CA ALA A 176 -8.07 -5.89 -3.09
C ALA A 176 -9.56 -6.08 -2.77
N LYS A 177 -9.90 -7.25 -2.23
CA LYS A 177 -11.19 -7.50 -1.60
C LYS A 177 -11.06 -7.32 -0.11
N VAL A 178 -11.89 -6.47 0.48
CA VAL A 178 -11.95 -6.22 1.92
C VAL A 178 -13.33 -6.60 2.44
N THR A 179 -13.36 -7.36 3.52
CA THR A 179 -14.59 -7.69 4.22
C THR A 179 -14.67 -6.88 5.51
N LEU A 180 -15.67 -6.03 5.64
CA LEU A 180 -15.97 -5.25 6.82
C LEU A 180 -17.43 -5.47 7.21
N GLN A 181 -17.67 -5.76 8.48
CA GLN A 181 -19.03 -6.01 9.01
C GLN A 181 -19.79 -7.08 8.20
N GLY A 182 -19.09 -8.11 7.72
CA GLY A 182 -19.67 -9.19 6.92
C GLY A 182 -19.94 -8.84 5.44
N GLN A 183 -19.70 -7.60 5.01
CA GLN A 183 -19.84 -7.19 3.62
C GLN A 183 -18.46 -7.15 2.93
N THR A 184 -18.35 -7.85 1.79
CA THR A 184 -17.14 -7.85 0.97
C THR A 184 -17.26 -6.81 -0.14
N SER A 185 -16.28 -5.92 -0.23
CA SER A 185 -16.17 -4.88 -1.25
C SER A 185 -14.86 -4.98 -1.99
N ASP A 186 -14.87 -4.66 -3.28
CA ASP A 186 -13.66 -4.46 -4.06
C ASP A 186 -13.16 -3.03 -3.79
N ILE A 187 -11.94 -2.89 -3.30
CA ILE A 187 -11.27 -1.60 -3.16
C ILE A 187 -10.21 -1.44 -4.23
N LYS A 188 -10.07 -0.21 -4.72
CA LYS A 188 -9.00 0.18 -5.64
C LYS A 188 -8.29 1.38 -5.04
N ILE A 189 -6.97 1.31 -5.01
CA ILE A 189 -6.11 2.41 -4.56
C ILE A 189 -5.19 2.78 -5.69
N LYS A 190 -5.11 4.07 -6.03
CA LYS A 190 -4.07 4.65 -6.90
C LYS A 190 -3.07 5.36 -6.01
N TYR A 191 -1.79 5.09 -6.25
CA TYR A 191 -0.69 5.74 -5.55
C TYR A 191 -0.11 6.83 -6.45
N GLY A 192 0.12 8.01 -5.87
CA GLY A 192 0.61 9.16 -6.62
C GLY A 192 1.52 10.08 -5.82
N ASN A 193 1.99 11.13 -6.51
CA ASN A 193 2.81 12.19 -5.90
C ASN A 193 3.99 11.66 -5.08
N TYR A 194 4.77 10.75 -5.69
CA TYR A 194 5.97 10.20 -5.05
C TYR A 194 6.96 11.31 -4.73
N LYS A 195 7.44 11.34 -3.48
CA LYS A 195 8.40 12.35 -2.99
C LYS A 195 9.57 11.70 -2.27
N PRO A 196 10.79 12.23 -2.46
CA PRO A 196 11.94 11.81 -1.67
C PRO A 196 11.81 12.30 -0.22
N MET A 197 12.01 11.40 0.75
CA MET A 197 11.96 11.66 2.20
C MET A 197 13.07 10.86 2.87
N GLU A 198 14.12 11.52 3.37
CA GLU A 198 15.28 10.90 4.05
C GLU A 198 15.88 9.69 3.28
N GLY A 199 15.89 9.79 1.93
CA GLY A 199 16.42 8.75 1.04
C GLY A 199 15.47 7.59 0.74
N LEU A 200 14.22 7.67 1.18
CA LEU A 200 13.09 6.88 0.70
C LEU A 200 12.28 7.69 -0.30
N ASN A 201 11.68 7.03 -1.29
CA ASN A 201 10.80 7.63 -2.28
C ASN A 201 9.39 7.05 -2.10
N LEU A 202 8.50 7.81 -1.48
CA LEU A 202 7.21 7.34 -1.00
C LEU A 202 6.05 8.10 -1.65
N PRO A 203 4.89 7.45 -1.88
CA PRO A 203 3.69 8.12 -2.37
C PRO A 203 3.15 9.06 -1.31
N THR A 204 2.70 10.25 -1.71
CA THR A 204 2.05 11.21 -0.81
C THR A 204 0.59 11.45 -1.14
N SER A 205 0.06 10.76 -2.14
CA SER A 205 -1.37 10.77 -2.49
C SER A 205 -1.86 9.34 -2.70
N LEU A 206 -3.00 9.02 -2.10
CA LEU A 206 -3.71 7.76 -2.29
C LEU A 206 -5.16 8.11 -2.65
N ASP A 207 -5.57 7.70 -3.85
CA ASP A 207 -6.98 7.81 -4.26
C ASP A 207 -7.63 6.43 -4.10
N LEU A 208 -8.59 6.34 -3.19
CA LEU A 208 -9.29 5.11 -2.84
C LEU A 208 -10.70 5.13 -3.41
N GLU A 209 -11.03 4.11 -4.17
CA GLU A 209 -12.37 3.82 -4.66
C GLU A 209 -12.91 2.57 -3.95
N ASN A 210 -14.07 2.69 -3.33
CA ASN A 210 -14.80 1.57 -2.71
C ASN A 210 -16.29 1.74 -3.02
N PRO A 211 -16.94 0.76 -3.67
CA PRO A 211 -18.37 0.83 -4.00
C PRO A 211 -19.30 1.00 -2.79
N SER A 212 -18.85 0.64 -1.59
CA SER A 212 -19.61 0.83 -0.35
C SER A 212 -19.50 2.24 0.22
N MET A 213 -18.67 3.11 -0.37
CA MET A 213 -18.50 4.50 0.04
C MET A 213 -19.32 5.44 -0.87
N PRO A 214 -19.72 6.60 -0.37
CA PRO A 214 -20.54 7.55 -1.13
C PRO A 214 -19.80 8.15 -2.35
N GLY A 215 -18.46 8.03 -2.39
CA GLY A 215 -17.63 8.53 -3.49
C GLY A 215 -16.16 8.20 -3.28
N PRO A 216 -15.30 8.57 -4.24
CA PRO A 216 -13.87 8.38 -4.11
C PRO A 216 -13.32 9.21 -2.94
N LEU A 217 -12.32 8.66 -2.27
CA LEU A 217 -11.65 9.27 -1.14
C LEU A 217 -10.20 9.50 -1.51
N THR A 218 -9.73 10.73 -1.34
CA THR A 218 -8.32 11.09 -1.53
C THR A 218 -7.67 11.31 -0.17
N ILE A 219 -6.56 10.62 0.08
CA ILE A 219 -5.70 10.81 1.24
C ILE A 219 -4.42 11.49 0.77
N THR A 220 -4.09 12.63 1.36
CA THR A 220 -2.79 13.29 1.15
C THR A 220 -1.97 13.19 2.43
N VAL A 221 -0.74 12.71 2.30
CA VAL A 221 0.22 12.55 3.39
C VAL A 221 1.21 13.71 3.39
N SER A 222 1.49 14.25 4.58
CA SER A 222 2.44 15.33 4.79
C SER A 222 3.17 15.20 6.13
N ASN A 223 4.19 16.02 6.36
CA ASN A 223 4.94 16.11 7.63
C ASN A 223 5.39 14.74 8.16
N VAL A 224 5.90 13.90 7.26
CA VAL A 224 6.39 12.57 7.63
C VAL A 224 7.68 12.70 8.44
N VAL A 225 7.72 12.04 9.60
CA VAL A 225 8.90 11.96 10.49
C VAL A 225 9.21 10.50 10.73
N PHE A 226 10.44 10.09 10.44
CA PHE A 226 10.90 8.73 10.69
C PHE A 226 11.63 8.63 12.03
N ASN A 227 11.43 7.50 12.68
CA ASN A 227 12.04 7.12 13.95
C ASN A 227 11.86 8.15 15.08
N PRO A 228 10.68 8.84 15.19
CA PRO A 228 10.44 9.68 16.36
C PRO A 228 10.39 8.81 17.61
N LYS A 229 10.77 9.41 18.74
CA LYS A 229 10.54 8.79 20.05
C LYS A 229 9.03 8.78 20.33
N VAL A 230 8.45 7.61 20.49
CA VAL A 230 7.02 7.42 20.75
C VAL A 230 6.83 6.93 22.18
N ASP A 231 5.97 7.61 22.96
CA ASP A 231 5.53 7.14 24.26
C ASP A 231 4.53 5.99 24.09
N PRO A 232 4.80 4.77 24.58
CA PRO A 232 3.86 3.66 24.49
C PRO A 232 2.50 3.92 25.14
N ALA A 233 2.42 4.85 26.09
CA ALA A 233 1.17 5.20 26.77
C ALA A 233 0.08 5.73 25.81
N ILE A 234 0.46 6.29 24.65
CA ILE A 234 -0.52 6.80 23.67
C ILE A 234 -1.38 5.69 23.03
N PHE A 235 -0.93 4.44 23.10
CA PHE A 235 -1.68 3.29 22.56
C PHE A 235 -2.58 2.64 23.61
N ALA A 236 -2.39 2.95 24.89
CA ALA A 236 -3.22 2.41 25.95
C ALA A 236 -4.67 2.90 25.85
N MET A 237 -5.62 2.00 26.08
CA MET A 237 -7.04 2.36 26.16
C MET A 237 -7.27 3.25 27.39
N PRO A 238 -7.85 4.44 27.24
CA PRO A 238 -8.19 5.30 28.36
C PRO A 238 -9.17 4.58 29.33
N LYS A 239 -9.05 4.88 30.60
CA LYS A 239 -9.94 4.34 31.67
C LYS A 239 -11.25 5.08 31.71
#